data_1f2a75005bf006feebae64b0461c088a
#
_entry.id   1f2a75005bf006feebae64b0461c088a
#
_cell.length_a   1.000
_cell.length_b   1.000
_cell.length_c   1.000
_cell.angle_alpha   90.00
_cell.angle_beta   90.00
_cell.angle_gamma   90.00
#
_symmetry.space_group_name_H-M   'P 1'
#
loop_
_entity.id
_entity.type
_entity.pdbx_description
1 polymer ?
#
loop_
_entity_poly.entity_id
_entity_poly.type
_entity_poly.pdbx_seq_one_letter_code
_entity_poly.pdbx_strand_id
1 'polypeptide(L)'
;TGTVGFVAKPSSDGALQMAVDLKGAAINLKDLGIAKQAGTPGMLKATIRQKGDVADISDIDLGFGDVRIEGSLEYDAKKGLQSAEFTSFALSPGDAAQLSMTPIKDGYQLRIRGDQLDLKPMLKRFFSLDQGAGGPAATTFTQTIAVDAELKRALGFYKTNAYNVSLDLALKGSDLRKVSLQAQLGGDRSLSVATNPTPDGKTLSVVFNDLGSVLRLVGVYAQVEGGAGSLVLQQNATTKIDEGQFTIKDFAIVDEKNVAEILDTHAESRQLIAKQNKLAFRSGKVSFTRRVDRIQVNDAVLSGDSVGGTAKGFIYTDSKQYDLVGTYIPMFGLNNAFGKLFGPLGGGSDGGLFGVTFAVKGPLDKPDFKINPMSALVPGAFRSLFEYRAKEQPRVDQAN
;
A
#
# COMPACT_ATOMS: atom_id res chain seq x y z
N THR A 1 -4.44 29.16 -0.67
CA THR A 1 -5.06 30.32 -1.37
C THR A 1 -6.09 30.98 -0.48
N GLY A 2 -6.31 32.29 -0.62
CA GLY A 2 -7.27 33.08 0.17
C GLY A 2 -6.60 34.19 0.96
N THR A 3 -7.36 34.81 1.87
CA THR A 3 -6.90 35.92 2.74
C THR A 3 -6.72 35.46 4.16
N VAL A 4 -5.76 36.03 4.87
CA VAL A 4 -5.55 35.83 6.30
C VAL A 4 -5.64 37.17 7.04
N GLY A 5 -6.26 37.16 8.21
CA GLY A 5 -6.15 38.25 9.16
C GLY A 5 -4.84 38.11 9.93
N PHE A 6 -4.15 39.21 10.14
CA PHE A 6 -2.85 39.20 10.81
C PHE A 6 -2.79 40.30 11.87
N VAL A 7 -2.38 39.91 13.08
CA VAL A 7 -2.09 40.87 14.18
C VAL A 7 -0.71 40.52 14.73
N ALA A 8 0.16 41.52 14.81
CA ALA A 8 1.45 41.41 15.48
C ALA A 8 1.60 42.47 16.55
N LYS A 9 2.09 42.09 17.72
CA LYS A 9 2.32 42.98 18.88
C LYS A 9 3.74 42.76 19.40
N PRO A 10 4.55 43.80 19.48
CA PRO A 10 5.85 43.68 20.14
C PRO A 10 5.64 43.45 21.65
N SER A 11 6.46 42.57 22.20
CA SER A 11 6.55 42.32 23.64
C SER A 11 7.67 43.13 24.25
N SER A 12 7.62 43.34 25.57
CA SER A 12 8.63 44.13 26.32
C SER A 12 10.04 43.54 26.27
N ASP A 13 10.16 42.26 25.95
CA ASP A 13 11.43 41.50 25.81
C ASP A 13 11.98 41.47 24.37
N GLY A 14 11.40 42.28 23.47
CA GLY A 14 11.80 42.34 22.05
C GLY A 14 11.28 41.21 21.17
N ALA A 15 10.43 40.34 21.71
CA ALA A 15 9.75 39.34 20.90
C ALA A 15 8.54 39.93 20.15
N LEU A 16 8.14 39.28 19.07
CA LEU A 16 6.94 39.64 18.32
C LEU A 16 5.88 38.53 18.53
N GLN A 17 4.82 38.86 19.24
CA GLN A 17 3.65 37.96 19.35
C GLN A 17 2.78 38.13 18.13
N MET A 18 2.49 37.00 17.46
CA MET A 18 1.74 36.94 16.24
C MET A 18 0.45 36.13 16.40
N ALA A 19 -0.63 36.63 15.83
CA ALA A 19 -1.88 35.87 15.67
C ALA A 19 -2.36 36.01 14.23
N VAL A 20 -2.62 34.88 13.58
CA VAL A 20 -3.08 34.79 12.20
C VAL A 20 -4.46 34.13 12.19
N ASP A 21 -5.48 34.87 11.76
CA ASP A 21 -6.81 34.33 11.49
C ASP A 21 -6.78 33.64 10.13
N LEU A 22 -6.97 32.31 10.14
CA LEU A 22 -6.95 31.46 8.97
C LEU A 22 -8.35 31.26 8.35
N LYS A 23 -9.41 31.92 8.86
CA LYS A 23 -10.78 31.72 8.40
C LYS A 23 -10.92 31.94 6.89
N GLY A 24 -10.30 32.97 6.33
CA GLY A 24 -10.35 33.26 4.91
C GLY A 24 -9.41 32.42 4.04
N ALA A 25 -8.52 31.62 4.63
CA ALA A 25 -7.55 30.81 3.90
C ALA A 25 -8.04 29.39 3.63
N ALA A 26 -7.78 28.89 2.43
CA ALA A 26 -7.86 27.47 2.13
C ALA A 26 -6.46 26.83 2.26
N ILE A 27 -6.36 25.73 3.02
CA ILE A 27 -5.14 24.94 3.23
C ILE A 27 -5.38 23.56 2.63
N ASN A 28 -4.44 23.06 1.85
CA ASN A 28 -4.50 21.73 1.27
C ASN A 28 -3.11 21.10 1.27
N LEU A 29 -2.84 20.29 2.30
CA LEU A 29 -1.64 19.48 2.44
C LEU A 29 -2.02 18.01 2.14
N LYS A 30 -2.19 17.72 0.87
CA LYS A 30 -2.68 16.40 0.37
C LYS A 30 -1.90 15.23 0.94
N ASP A 31 -0.59 15.42 1.13
CA ASP A 31 0.33 14.41 1.59
C ASP A 31 0.10 13.98 3.05
N LEU A 32 -0.45 14.89 3.84
CA LEU A 32 -0.83 14.64 5.23
C LEU A 32 -2.34 14.42 5.41
N GLY A 33 -3.10 14.46 4.32
CA GLY A 33 -4.56 14.38 4.36
C GLY A 33 -5.23 15.60 4.97
N ILE A 34 -4.50 16.71 5.10
CA ILE A 34 -5.00 17.94 5.73
C ILE A 34 -5.68 18.81 4.67
N ALA A 35 -6.95 19.10 4.88
CA ALA A 35 -7.71 20.03 4.04
C ALA A 35 -8.56 20.96 4.91
N LYS A 36 -8.44 22.26 4.66
CA LYS A 36 -9.27 23.30 5.24
C LYS A 36 -9.85 24.16 4.13
N GLN A 37 -11.15 24.28 4.06
CA GLN A 37 -11.80 25.21 3.12
C GLN A 37 -11.78 26.64 3.66
N ALA A 38 -11.78 27.62 2.74
CA ALA A 38 -12.03 29.02 3.11
C ALA A 38 -13.42 29.12 3.77
N GLY A 39 -13.52 29.97 4.80
CA GLY A 39 -14.72 30.08 5.63
C GLY A 39 -14.71 29.22 6.89
N THR A 40 -13.93 28.14 6.95
CA THR A 40 -13.75 27.34 8.17
C THR A 40 -12.88 28.12 9.17
N PRO A 41 -13.28 28.23 10.45
CA PRO A 41 -12.45 28.85 11.47
C PRO A 41 -11.09 28.18 11.63
N GLY A 42 -10.06 28.96 11.86
CA GLY A 42 -8.71 28.48 12.16
C GLY A 42 -7.86 29.62 12.68
N MET A 43 -6.90 29.28 13.55
CA MET A 43 -6.01 30.26 14.19
C MET A 43 -4.60 29.67 14.24
N LEU A 44 -3.61 30.52 13.98
CA LEU A 44 -2.21 30.28 14.31
C LEU A 44 -1.72 31.38 15.23
N LYS A 45 -1.17 31.02 16.38
CA LYS A 45 -0.43 31.93 17.26
C LYS A 45 1.02 31.48 17.31
N ALA A 46 1.91 32.43 17.48
CA ALA A 46 3.32 32.17 17.72
C ALA A 46 4.01 33.39 18.33
N THR A 47 5.14 33.17 18.99
CA THR A 47 6.05 34.18 19.47
C THR A 47 7.36 34.09 18.68
N ILE A 48 7.78 35.16 18.02
CA ILE A 48 8.96 35.18 17.16
C ILE A 48 10.05 36.05 17.85
N ARG A 49 11.25 35.48 18.00
CA ARG A 49 12.45 36.18 18.44
C ARG A 49 13.51 36.10 17.35
N GLN A 50 13.86 37.23 16.77
CA GLN A 50 14.88 37.32 15.75
C GLN A 50 16.26 37.60 16.37
N LYS A 51 17.28 36.80 16.03
CA LYS A 51 18.67 37.00 16.42
C LYS A 51 19.57 36.87 15.19
N GLY A 52 19.87 38.00 14.53
CA GLY A 52 20.59 37.97 13.26
C GLY A 52 19.81 37.24 12.18
N ASP A 53 20.42 36.23 11.58
CA ASP A 53 19.78 35.39 10.54
C ASP A 53 18.86 34.30 11.13
N VAL A 54 18.87 34.09 12.46
CA VAL A 54 18.11 33.03 13.12
C VAL A 54 16.82 33.60 13.73
N ALA A 55 15.71 32.96 13.43
CA ALA A 55 14.41 33.17 14.04
C ALA A 55 14.05 31.98 14.95
N ASP A 56 13.87 32.26 16.22
CA ASP A 56 13.30 31.35 17.22
C ASP A 56 11.79 31.61 17.28
N ILE A 57 11.00 30.61 16.90
CA ILE A 57 9.53 30.65 16.83
C ILE A 57 8.99 29.71 17.88
N SER A 58 8.54 30.28 19.00
CA SER A 58 7.98 29.57 20.15
C SER A 58 6.48 29.77 20.29
N ASP A 59 5.88 29.07 21.26
CA ASP A 59 4.45 29.14 21.57
C ASP A 59 3.56 28.98 20.33
N ILE A 60 4.00 28.12 19.39
CA ILE A 60 3.20 27.77 18.21
C ILE A 60 1.94 27.04 18.70
N ASP A 61 0.78 27.59 18.35
CA ASP A 61 -0.56 27.04 18.58
C ASP A 61 -1.35 27.17 17.28
N LEU A 62 -1.36 26.09 16.50
CA LEU A 62 -2.10 25.98 15.24
C LEU A 62 -3.33 25.10 15.46
N GLY A 63 -4.51 25.67 15.24
CA GLY A 63 -5.76 24.93 15.32
C GLY A 63 -6.72 25.26 14.19
N PHE A 64 -7.27 24.25 13.53
CA PHE A 64 -8.42 24.32 12.62
C PHE A 64 -9.05 22.94 12.43
N GLY A 65 -10.39 22.86 12.40
CA GLY A 65 -11.06 21.56 12.35
C GLY A 65 -10.55 20.65 13.48
N ASP A 66 -10.07 19.48 13.12
CA ASP A 66 -9.50 18.50 14.04
C ASP A 66 -7.97 18.63 14.21
N VAL A 67 -7.34 19.47 13.41
CA VAL A 67 -5.89 19.69 13.46
C VAL A 67 -5.52 20.53 14.68
N ARG A 68 -4.54 20.04 15.46
CA ARG A 68 -3.91 20.72 16.61
C ARG A 68 -2.42 20.45 16.57
N ILE A 69 -1.64 21.52 16.43
CA ILE A 69 -0.17 21.45 16.41
C ILE A 69 0.36 22.53 17.36
N GLU A 70 1.06 22.10 18.40
CA GLU A 70 1.66 22.99 19.40
C GLU A 70 3.15 22.70 19.54
N GLY A 71 3.97 23.74 19.66
CA GLY A 71 5.40 23.54 19.81
C GLY A 71 6.25 24.76 19.48
N SER A 72 7.45 24.51 18.97
CA SER A 72 8.43 25.55 18.61
C SER A 72 9.28 25.08 17.41
N LEU A 73 9.91 26.01 16.74
CA LEU A 73 10.91 25.75 15.71
C LEU A 73 11.97 26.84 15.64
N GLU A 74 13.16 26.47 15.19
CA GLU A 74 14.25 27.41 14.89
C GLU A 74 14.50 27.41 13.37
N TYR A 75 14.53 28.58 12.77
CA TYR A 75 14.73 28.78 11.35
C TYR A 75 15.87 29.78 11.10
N ASP A 76 16.84 29.37 10.30
CA ASP A 76 17.93 30.20 9.81
C ASP A 76 17.65 30.64 8.38
N ALA A 77 17.70 31.95 8.10
CA ALA A 77 17.36 32.49 6.78
C ALA A 77 18.25 31.96 5.65
N LYS A 78 19.48 31.49 5.96
CA LYS A 78 20.44 30.94 5.01
C LYS A 78 20.44 29.41 4.95
N LYS A 79 20.22 28.76 6.10
CA LYS A 79 20.34 27.29 6.23
C LYS A 79 18.98 26.58 6.26
N GLY A 80 17.87 27.32 6.38
CA GLY A 80 16.53 26.77 6.53
C GLY A 80 16.19 26.32 7.95
N LEU A 81 15.29 25.34 8.07
CA LEU A 81 14.87 24.79 9.35
C LEU A 81 16.06 24.14 10.08
N GLN A 82 16.31 24.57 11.32
CA GLN A 82 17.38 24.03 12.17
C GLN A 82 16.86 23.01 13.18
N SER A 83 15.67 23.23 13.71
CA SER A 83 14.98 22.28 14.57
C SER A 83 13.47 22.58 14.58
N ALA A 84 12.66 21.58 14.88
CA ALA A 84 11.28 21.76 15.26
C ALA A 84 10.90 20.71 16.31
N GLU A 85 10.16 21.14 17.32
CA GLU A 85 9.67 20.30 18.42
C GLU A 85 8.19 20.58 18.61
N PHE A 86 7.33 19.64 18.19
CA PHE A 86 5.89 19.73 18.37
C PHE A 86 5.48 18.76 19.47
N THR A 87 5.12 19.32 20.62
CA THR A 87 4.67 18.59 21.81
C THR A 87 3.24 18.06 21.65
N SER A 88 2.45 18.66 20.75
CA SER A 88 1.17 18.18 20.30
C SER A 88 1.17 18.15 18.76
N PHE A 89 0.93 16.97 18.20
CA PHE A 89 0.84 16.75 16.75
C PHE A 89 -0.36 15.87 16.46
N ALA A 90 -1.51 16.50 16.24
CA ALA A 90 -2.77 15.85 15.94
C ALA A 90 -3.31 16.34 14.59
N LEU A 91 -3.56 15.44 13.66
CA LEU A 91 -4.09 15.71 12.31
C LEU A 91 -5.53 15.25 12.16
N SER A 92 -5.97 14.33 13.02
CA SER A 92 -7.30 13.71 13.02
C SER A 92 -7.84 13.58 14.45
N PRO A 93 -9.16 13.39 14.63
CA PRO A 93 -9.76 13.18 15.94
C PRO A 93 -9.11 12.01 16.68
N GLY A 94 -8.67 12.27 17.92
CA GLY A 94 -8.07 11.28 18.79
C GLY A 94 -6.59 11.00 18.55
N ASP A 95 -5.94 11.72 17.64
CA ASP A 95 -4.48 11.70 17.53
C ASP A 95 -3.84 12.25 18.81
N ALA A 96 -2.79 11.57 19.27
CA ALA A 96 -1.99 11.91 20.43
C ALA A 96 -0.54 11.53 20.14
N ALA A 97 0.15 12.41 19.43
CA ALA A 97 1.53 12.22 19.02
C ALA A 97 2.35 13.50 19.23
N GLN A 98 3.66 13.34 19.22
CA GLN A 98 4.67 14.37 19.22
C GLN A 98 5.54 14.19 17.97
N LEU A 99 6.02 15.27 17.41
CA LEU A 99 6.90 15.27 16.25
C LEU A 99 8.10 16.16 16.51
N SER A 100 9.32 15.62 16.38
CA SER A 100 10.51 16.45 16.26
C SER A 100 11.13 16.32 14.88
N MET A 101 11.78 17.40 14.44
CA MET A 101 12.46 17.46 13.15
C MET A 101 13.82 18.14 13.32
N THR A 102 14.84 17.50 12.78
CA THR A 102 16.23 18.00 12.77
C THR A 102 16.85 17.84 11.39
N PRO A 103 17.70 18.77 10.93
CA PRO A 103 18.38 18.62 9.66
C PRO A 103 19.41 17.49 9.72
N ILE A 104 19.55 16.80 8.60
CA ILE A 104 20.62 15.84 8.31
C ILE A 104 21.36 16.28 7.05
N LYS A 105 22.47 15.61 6.68
CA LYS A 105 23.36 16.04 5.58
C LYS A 105 22.64 16.39 4.26
N ASP A 106 21.52 15.75 3.94
CA ASP A 106 20.81 15.94 2.66
C ASP A 106 19.29 15.90 2.85
N GLY A 107 18.81 16.49 3.96
CA GLY A 107 17.38 16.53 4.25
C GLY A 107 17.05 16.65 5.74
N TYR A 108 16.04 15.91 6.19
CA TYR A 108 15.53 16.00 7.54
C TYR A 108 15.28 14.62 8.16
N GLN A 109 15.59 14.50 9.44
CA GLN A 109 15.17 13.41 10.32
C GLN A 109 13.90 13.84 11.04
N LEU A 110 12.83 13.07 10.89
CA LEU A 110 11.58 13.19 11.64
C LEU A 110 11.54 12.11 12.70
N ARG A 111 11.23 12.48 13.92
CA ARG A 111 10.96 11.53 15.00
C ARG A 111 9.51 11.71 15.49
N ILE A 112 8.74 10.63 15.45
CA ILE A 112 7.34 10.62 15.85
C ILE A 112 7.19 9.69 17.06
N ARG A 113 6.58 10.16 18.12
CA ARG A 113 6.29 9.38 19.32
C ARG A 113 4.86 9.64 19.74
N GLY A 114 4.11 8.61 20.11
CA GLY A 114 2.74 8.88 20.54
C GLY A 114 1.91 7.65 20.90
N ASP A 115 0.78 7.93 21.48
CA ASP A 115 -0.19 6.90 21.85
C ASP A 115 -1.03 6.50 20.63
N GLN A 116 -1.36 7.46 19.76
CA GLN A 116 -2.18 7.19 18.59
C GLN A 116 -1.90 8.18 17.44
N LEU A 117 -1.95 7.67 16.21
CA LEU A 117 -1.97 8.49 15.00
C LEU A 117 -2.86 7.84 13.93
N ASP A 118 -3.71 8.63 13.26
CA ASP A 118 -4.50 8.18 12.11
C ASP A 118 -3.62 8.17 10.85
N LEU A 119 -3.28 6.98 10.37
CA LEU A 119 -2.46 6.81 9.18
C LEU A 119 -3.26 6.69 7.87
N LYS A 120 -4.60 6.64 7.92
CA LYS A 120 -5.44 6.46 6.72
C LYS A 120 -5.11 7.44 5.58
N PRO A 121 -4.90 8.76 5.84
CA PRO A 121 -4.53 9.68 4.75
C PRO A 121 -3.22 9.32 4.07
N MET A 122 -2.20 8.94 4.84
CA MET A 122 -0.90 8.54 4.35
C MET A 122 -0.99 7.19 3.62
N LEU A 123 -1.65 6.18 4.21
CA LEU A 123 -1.86 4.87 3.60
C LEU A 123 -2.62 4.98 2.27
N LYS A 124 -3.67 5.81 2.21
CA LYS A 124 -4.39 6.08 0.97
C LYS A 124 -3.46 6.59 -0.13
N ARG A 125 -2.55 7.50 0.20
CA ARG A 125 -1.58 8.01 -0.77
C ARG A 125 -0.62 6.94 -1.29
N PHE A 126 -0.13 6.06 -0.41
CA PHE A 126 0.86 5.04 -0.79
C PHE A 126 0.25 3.83 -1.50
N PHE A 127 -0.97 3.45 -1.16
CA PHE A 127 -1.60 2.20 -1.60
C PHE A 127 -2.84 2.40 -2.49
N SER A 128 -3.26 3.65 -2.77
CA SER A 128 -4.38 3.89 -3.69
C SER A 128 -4.02 3.47 -5.11
N LEU A 129 -4.77 2.54 -5.67
CA LEU A 129 -4.66 2.13 -7.07
C LEU A 129 -5.02 3.27 -8.04
N ASP A 130 -5.76 4.28 -7.57
CA ASP A 130 -6.14 5.45 -8.35
C ASP A 130 -4.96 6.34 -8.76
N GLN A 131 -3.82 6.20 -8.09
CA GLN A 131 -2.65 7.07 -8.31
C GLN A 131 -1.56 6.45 -9.22
N GLY A 132 -1.84 5.33 -9.89
CA GLY A 132 -0.87 4.59 -10.68
C GLY A 132 0.12 3.84 -9.78
N ALA A 133 0.37 2.58 -10.05
CA ALA A 133 1.29 1.74 -9.26
C ALA A 133 2.77 2.13 -9.50
N GLY A 134 3.09 3.40 -9.38
CA GLY A 134 4.42 3.98 -9.54
C GLY A 134 5.06 4.43 -8.23
N GLY A 135 4.82 3.73 -7.13
CA GLY A 135 5.36 4.15 -5.84
C GLY A 135 4.67 5.40 -5.28
N PRO A 136 5.14 5.96 -4.16
CA PRO A 136 4.60 7.19 -3.63
C PRO A 136 4.61 8.25 -4.73
N ALA A 137 3.42 8.86 -4.97
CA ALA A 137 3.25 9.92 -5.97
C ALA A 137 4.44 10.87 -5.90
N ALA A 138 5.02 11.20 -7.06
CA ALA A 138 6.26 11.97 -7.15
C ALA A 138 6.25 13.07 -6.09
N THR A 139 6.98 12.85 -5.00
CA THR A 139 7.12 13.85 -3.96
C THR A 139 7.95 14.96 -4.58
N THR A 140 7.50 16.18 -4.44
CA THR A 140 8.27 17.37 -4.84
C THR A 140 9.57 17.51 -4.05
N PHE A 141 9.78 16.66 -3.03
CA PHE A 141 10.98 16.67 -2.21
C PHE A 141 12.12 15.95 -2.91
N THR A 142 13.18 16.69 -3.23
CA THR A 142 14.45 16.13 -3.71
C THR A 142 15.38 15.71 -2.57
N GLN A 143 15.07 16.17 -1.36
CA GLN A 143 15.83 15.91 -0.14
C GLN A 143 15.51 14.54 0.46
N THR A 144 16.39 14.06 1.32
CA THR A 144 16.16 12.86 2.10
C THR A 144 15.21 13.16 3.26
N ILE A 145 14.19 12.33 3.41
CA ILE A 145 13.32 12.32 4.57
C ILE A 145 13.54 10.99 5.29
N ALA A 146 14.11 11.07 6.48
CA ALA A 146 14.26 9.93 7.38
C ALA A 146 13.19 10.05 8.48
N VAL A 147 12.48 8.95 8.76
CA VAL A 147 11.40 8.89 9.76
C VAL A 147 11.72 7.79 10.76
N ASP A 148 11.71 8.14 12.03
CA ASP A 148 11.78 7.21 13.16
C ASP A 148 10.48 7.38 13.96
N ALA A 149 9.59 6.38 13.89
CA ALA A 149 8.28 6.47 14.54
C ALA A 149 8.04 5.31 15.51
N GLU A 150 7.56 5.64 16.70
CA GLU A 150 7.04 4.67 17.68
C GLU A 150 5.65 5.10 18.12
N LEU A 151 4.65 4.25 17.86
CA LEU A 151 3.26 4.50 18.17
C LEU A 151 2.67 3.30 18.91
N LYS A 152 1.92 3.54 19.98
CA LYS A 152 1.17 2.47 20.63
C LYS A 152 0.06 1.97 19.73
N ARG A 153 -0.56 2.87 18.95
CA ARG A 153 -1.63 2.53 18.00
C ARG A 153 -1.59 3.42 16.75
N ALA A 154 -1.68 2.81 15.59
CA ALA A 154 -1.88 3.48 14.31
C ALA A 154 -3.22 3.05 13.71
N LEU A 155 -4.07 4.02 13.36
CA LEU A 155 -5.39 3.73 12.79
C LEU A 155 -5.28 3.51 11.30
N GLY A 156 -5.90 2.43 10.81
CA GLY A 156 -6.00 2.08 9.40
C GLY A 156 -7.45 2.00 8.92
N PHE A 157 -7.62 1.45 7.72
CA PHE A 157 -8.93 1.28 7.09
C PHE A 157 -9.69 0.07 7.67
N TYR A 158 -10.97 -0.03 7.33
CA TYR A 158 -11.87 -1.13 7.71
C TYR A 158 -11.84 -1.47 9.21
N LYS A 159 -11.71 -0.43 10.06
CA LYS A 159 -11.57 -0.56 11.53
C LYS A 159 -10.40 -1.45 11.97
N THR A 160 -9.40 -1.62 11.10
CA THR A 160 -8.18 -2.37 11.43
C THR A 160 -7.11 -1.40 11.89
N ASN A 161 -6.47 -1.70 13.02
CA ASN A 161 -5.42 -0.88 13.61
C ASN A 161 -4.12 -1.69 13.71
N ALA A 162 -3.00 -0.98 13.63
CA ALA A 162 -1.71 -1.52 14.02
C ALA A 162 -1.36 -1.05 15.44
N TYR A 163 -0.72 -1.92 16.21
CA TYR A 163 -0.31 -1.68 17.59
C TYR A 163 1.18 -1.90 17.73
N ASN A 164 1.80 -1.22 18.71
CA ASN A 164 3.23 -1.31 19.01
C ASN A 164 4.06 -1.11 17.74
N VAL A 165 3.71 -0.06 17.00
CA VAL A 165 4.37 0.24 15.72
C VAL A 165 5.73 0.83 15.97
N SER A 166 6.77 0.22 15.40
CA SER A 166 8.13 0.76 15.32
C SER A 166 8.52 0.85 13.86
N LEU A 167 8.84 2.04 13.37
CA LEU A 167 9.18 2.32 11.99
C LEU A 167 10.49 3.13 11.91
N ASP A 168 11.44 2.63 11.14
CA ASP A 168 12.62 3.36 10.66
C ASP A 168 12.57 3.38 9.13
N LEU A 169 12.38 4.55 8.54
CA LEU A 169 12.17 4.74 7.11
C LEU A 169 13.11 5.83 6.60
N ALA A 170 13.69 5.63 5.43
CA ALA A 170 14.39 6.68 4.69
C ALA A 170 13.95 6.71 3.23
N LEU A 171 13.54 7.88 2.76
CA LEU A 171 13.12 8.15 1.39
C LEU A 171 14.00 9.26 0.80
N LYS A 172 14.31 9.19 -0.49
CA LYS A 172 14.86 10.30 -1.26
C LYS A 172 14.02 10.47 -2.53
N GLY A 173 13.20 11.50 -2.54
CA GLY A 173 12.12 11.60 -3.54
C GLY A 173 11.17 10.41 -3.42
N SER A 174 10.96 9.68 -4.52
CA SER A 174 10.18 8.43 -4.56
C SER A 174 11.00 7.17 -4.25
N ASP A 175 12.32 7.29 -4.06
CA ASP A 175 13.18 6.12 -3.82
C ASP A 175 13.19 5.75 -2.34
N LEU A 176 12.66 4.57 -2.03
CA LEU A 176 12.76 3.95 -0.72
C LEU A 176 14.20 3.51 -0.47
N ARG A 177 14.94 4.23 0.37
CA ARG A 177 16.33 3.91 0.73
C ARG A 177 16.43 2.81 1.76
N LYS A 178 15.60 2.92 2.80
CA LYS A 178 15.55 1.99 3.93
C LYS A 178 14.14 1.88 4.46
N VAL A 179 13.74 0.72 4.90
CA VAL A 179 12.59 0.53 5.79
C VAL A 179 12.87 -0.59 6.78
N SER A 180 12.49 -0.36 8.02
CA SER A 180 12.34 -1.38 9.05
C SER A 180 11.05 -1.07 9.80
N LEU A 181 10.05 -1.93 9.65
CA LEU A 181 8.75 -1.79 10.30
C LEU A 181 8.44 -3.06 11.09
N GLN A 182 8.00 -2.88 12.30
CA GLN A 182 7.40 -3.92 13.14
C GLN A 182 6.05 -3.41 13.64
N ALA A 183 5.02 -4.25 13.57
CA ALA A 183 3.70 -3.91 14.06
C ALA A 183 2.90 -5.15 14.42
N GLN A 184 1.98 -5.03 15.36
CA GLN A 184 0.96 -6.02 15.70
C GLN A 184 -0.38 -5.59 15.11
N LEU A 185 -1.16 -6.51 14.56
CA LEU A 185 -2.45 -6.25 13.94
C LEU A 185 -3.63 -6.75 14.80
N GLY A 186 -3.38 -6.85 16.11
CA GLY A 186 -4.31 -7.37 17.12
C GLY A 186 -4.20 -8.88 17.31
N GLY A 187 -4.33 -9.36 18.56
CA GLY A 187 -4.05 -10.74 18.93
C GLY A 187 -2.58 -11.10 18.65
N ASP A 188 -2.35 -12.25 18.06
CA ASP A 188 -1.04 -12.76 17.64
C ASP A 188 -0.65 -12.36 16.21
N ARG A 189 -1.47 -11.53 15.55
CA ARG A 189 -1.24 -11.08 14.17
C ARG A 189 -0.13 -10.04 14.10
N SER A 190 0.82 -10.25 13.21
CA SER A 190 2.03 -9.42 13.08
C SER A 190 2.35 -9.06 11.63
N LEU A 191 3.03 -7.95 11.47
CA LEU A 191 3.60 -7.46 10.22
C LEU A 191 5.04 -7.01 10.46
N SER A 192 5.96 -7.48 9.63
CA SER A 192 7.34 -7.02 9.58
C SER A 192 7.72 -6.65 8.16
N VAL A 193 8.37 -5.50 8.00
CA VAL A 193 8.93 -5.05 6.71
C VAL A 193 10.38 -4.66 6.92
N ALA A 194 11.27 -5.13 6.07
CA ALA A 194 12.68 -4.77 6.14
C ALA A 194 13.31 -4.65 4.75
N THR A 195 14.24 -3.70 4.61
CA THR A 195 15.17 -3.65 3.47
C THR A 195 16.56 -4.10 3.92
N ASN A 196 17.18 -4.94 3.11
CA ASN A 196 18.56 -5.36 3.30
C ASN A 196 19.38 -5.00 2.06
N PRO A 197 20.54 -4.35 2.19
CA PRO A 197 21.40 -4.05 1.06
C PRO A 197 21.95 -5.35 0.45
N THR A 198 22.13 -5.33 -0.88
CA THR A 198 22.81 -6.39 -1.64
C THR A 198 23.86 -5.77 -2.55
N PRO A 199 24.81 -6.53 -3.13
CA PRO A 199 25.81 -5.98 -4.04
C PRO A 199 25.20 -5.20 -5.22
N ASP A 200 24.08 -5.66 -5.77
CA ASP A 200 23.44 -5.09 -6.96
C ASP A 200 22.26 -4.15 -6.64
N GLY A 201 21.97 -3.95 -5.33
CA GLY A 201 20.85 -3.10 -4.95
C GLY A 201 20.37 -3.36 -3.52
N LYS A 202 19.15 -3.83 -3.36
CA LYS A 202 18.56 -4.17 -2.06
C LYS A 202 17.42 -5.18 -2.18
N THR A 203 17.18 -5.91 -1.11
CA THR A 203 16.00 -6.77 -0.98
C THR A 203 15.00 -6.10 -0.03
N LEU A 204 13.75 -6.00 -0.45
CA LEU A 204 12.62 -5.65 0.40
C LEU A 204 11.91 -6.95 0.80
N SER A 205 11.78 -7.19 2.09
CA SER A 205 11.08 -8.34 2.65
C SER A 205 9.88 -7.86 3.47
N VAL A 206 8.71 -8.44 3.21
CA VAL A 206 7.49 -8.25 4.01
C VAL A 206 7.09 -9.62 4.54
N VAL A 207 6.91 -9.75 5.83
CA VAL A 207 6.46 -11.00 6.49
C VAL A 207 5.22 -10.68 7.30
N PHE A 208 4.21 -11.52 7.18
CA PHE A 208 2.93 -11.37 7.88
C PHE A 208 2.37 -12.75 8.25
N ASN A 209 1.60 -12.81 9.30
CA ASN A 209 0.88 -14.02 9.67
C ASN A 209 -0.66 -13.89 9.47
N ASP A 210 -1.13 -12.73 9.00
CA ASP A 210 -2.52 -12.49 8.57
C ASP A 210 -2.56 -11.44 7.45
N LEU A 211 -2.54 -11.89 6.19
CA LEU A 211 -2.63 -11.00 5.03
C LEU A 211 -3.92 -10.20 5.00
N GLY A 212 -5.04 -10.82 5.39
CA GLY A 212 -6.33 -10.14 5.42
C GLY A 212 -6.31 -8.90 6.29
N SER A 213 -5.69 -8.96 7.47
CA SER A 213 -5.51 -7.80 8.34
C SER A 213 -4.58 -6.75 7.73
N VAL A 214 -3.51 -7.16 7.05
CA VAL A 214 -2.61 -6.23 6.35
C VAL A 214 -3.36 -5.47 5.25
N LEU A 215 -4.09 -6.17 4.39
CA LEU A 215 -4.84 -5.58 3.28
C LEU A 215 -5.95 -4.63 3.77
N ARG A 216 -6.64 -5.01 4.86
CA ARG A 216 -7.63 -4.14 5.51
C ARG A 216 -6.97 -2.91 6.11
N LEU A 217 -5.86 -3.05 6.83
CA LEU A 217 -5.15 -1.91 7.43
C LEU A 217 -4.81 -0.85 6.39
N VAL A 218 -4.25 -1.28 5.25
CA VAL A 218 -3.82 -0.36 4.18
C VAL A 218 -4.95 0.09 3.24
N GLY A 219 -6.15 -0.47 3.38
CA GLY A 219 -7.33 -0.05 2.61
C GLY A 219 -7.40 -0.59 1.18
N VAL A 220 -6.62 -1.64 0.86
CA VAL A 220 -6.55 -2.19 -0.51
C VAL A 220 -7.66 -3.18 -0.78
N TYR A 221 -7.90 -4.14 0.13
CA TYR A 221 -8.88 -5.19 -0.08
C TYR A 221 -9.37 -5.77 1.25
N ALA A 222 -10.67 -5.93 1.38
CA ALA A 222 -11.28 -6.33 2.67
C ALA A 222 -11.68 -7.81 2.73
N GLN A 223 -11.80 -8.48 1.60
CA GLN A 223 -12.40 -9.81 1.45
C GLN A 223 -11.41 -10.97 1.65
N VAL A 224 -10.19 -10.73 2.11
CA VAL A 224 -9.26 -11.79 2.50
C VAL A 224 -9.35 -12.04 3.99
N GLU A 225 -9.45 -13.31 4.39
CA GLU A 225 -9.35 -13.79 5.77
C GLU A 225 -8.09 -14.65 5.94
N GLY A 226 -7.37 -14.42 7.04
CA GLY A 226 -6.17 -15.17 7.39
C GLY A 226 -5.01 -14.92 6.43
N GLY A 227 -4.17 -15.92 6.28
CA GLY A 227 -3.04 -15.94 5.34
C GLY A 227 -1.72 -15.56 5.96
N ALA A 228 -0.92 -16.54 6.36
CA ALA A 228 0.47 -16.34 6.75
C ALA A 228 1.38 -16.44 5.53
N GLY A 229 2.35 -15.52 5.41
CA GLY A 229 3.22 -15.54 4.23
C GLY A 229 4.24 -14.42 4.17
N SER A 230 4.79 -14.23 2.98
CA SER A 230 5.82 -13.22 2.74
C SER A 230 5.81 -12.71 1.31
N LEU A 231 6.30 -11.49 1.14
CA LEU A 231 6.70 -10.90 -0.13
C LEU A 231 8.19 -10.59 -0.04
N VAL A 232 8.96 -11.08 -1.00
CA VAL A 232 10.37 -10.73 -1.18
C VAL A 232 10.54 -10.08 -2.54
N LEU A 233 11.11 -8.87 -2.58
CA LEU A 233 11.37 -8.12 -3.79
C LEU A 233 12.86 -7.78 -3.86
N GLN A 234 13.56 -8.38 -4.82
CA GLN A 234 14.96 -8.06 -5.12
C GLN A 234 15.01 -6.89 -6.09
N GLN A 235 15.44 -5.74 -5.59
CA GLN A 235 15.54 -4.50 -6.37
C GLN A 235 16.94 -4.36 -6.94
N ASN A 236 17.05 -4.31 -8.26
CA ASN A 236 18.32 -4.12 -8.95
C ASN A 236 18.50 -2.64 -9.31
N ALA A 237 19.53 -2.01 -8.74
CA ALA A 237 19.80 -0.59 -8.92
C ALA A 237 20.29 -0.23 -10.34
N THR A 238 20.91 -1.18 -11.06
CA THR A 238 21.48 -0.99 -12.40
C THR A 238 20.44 -1.20 -13.48
N THR A 239 19.77 -2.36 -13.48
CA THR A 239 18.81 -2.74 -14.53
C THR A 239 17.46 -2.07 -14.38
N LYS A 240 17.11 -1.60 -13.16
CA LYS A 240 15.77 -1.11 -12.80
C LYS A 240 14.67 -2.15 -13.03
N ILE A 241 15.06 -3.42 -13.00
CA ILE A 241 14.17 -4.56 -13.09
C ILE A 241 14.22 -5.25 -11.73
N ASP A 242 13.07 -5.37 -11.10
CA ASP A 242 12.95 -6.01 -9.79
C ASP A 242 12.30 -7.39 -9.95
N GLU A 243 12.82 -8.37 -9.22
CA GLU A 243 12.27 -9.72 -9.17
C GLU A 243 11.56 -9.96 -7.84
N GLY A 244 10.32 -10.41 -7.90
CA GLY A 244 9.46 -10.60 -6.74
C GLY A 244 8.95 -12.02 -6.58
N GLN A 245 8.87 -12.46 -5.32
CA GLN A 245 8.19 -13.67 -4.90
C GLN A 245 7.21 -13.36 -3.78
N PHE A 246 5.97 -13.79 -3.95
CA PHE A 246 4.94 -13.73 -2.93
C PHE A 246 4.51 -15.15 -2.59
N THR A 247 4.42 -15.45 -1.31
CA THR A 247 3.94 -16.73 -0.80
C THR A 247 2.91 -16.51 0.30
N ILE A 248 1.89 -17.35 0.32
CA ILE A 248 0.83 -17.28 1.33
C ILE A 248 0.33 -18.69 1.63
N LYS A 249 -0.11 -18.95 2.86
CA LYS A 249 -0.73 -20.20 3.30
C LYS A 249 -1.98 -19.91 4.11
N ASP A 250 -2.93 -20.84 4.08
CA ASP A 250 -4.11 -20.88 4.96
C ASP A 250 -4.91 -19.57 4.94
N PHE A 251 -5.43 -19.22 3.77
CA PHE A 251 -6.24 -18.02 3.57
C PHE A 251 -7.57 -18.34 2.87
N ALA A 252 -8.50 -17.40 2.94
CA ALA A 252 -9.74 -17.50 2.22
C ALA A 252 -10.15 -16.16 1.60
N ILE A 253 -10.88 -16.24 0.49
CA ILE A 253 -11.61 -15.12 -0.09
C ILE A 253 -13.07 -15.25 0.31
N VAL A 254 -13.65 -14.19 0.86
CA VAL A 254 -15.02 -14.16 1.39
C VAL A 254 -15.81 -13.04 0.72
N ASP A 255 -17.11 -13.23 0.53
CA ASP A 255 -18.06 -12.21 0.05
C ASP A 255 -17.67 -11.54 -1.30
N GLU A 256 -16.91 -12.24 -2.17
CA GLU A 256 -16.47 -11.69 -3.44
C GLU A 256 -17.43 -12.06 -4.58
N LYS A 257 -18.17 -11.06 -5.08
CA LYS A 257 -19.20 -11.27 -6.11
C LYS A 257 -18.63 -11.77 -7.44
N ASN A 258 -17.46 -11.27 -7.85
CA ASN A 258 -16.85 -11.67 -9.12
C ASN A 258 -16.37 -13.13 -9.11
N VAL A 259 -16.00 -13.62 -7.94
CA VAL A 259 -15.64 -15.04 -7.75
C VAL A 259 -16.87 -15.92 -7.88
N ALA A 260 -18.03 -15.49 -7.41
CA ALA A 260 -19.28 -16.21 -7.57
C ALA A 260 -19.64 -16.42 -9.05
N GLU A 261 -19.43 -15.42 -9.92
CA GLU A 261 -19.67 -15.55 -11.37
C GLU A 261 -18.75 -16.58 -12.05
N ILE A 262 -17.47 -16.62 -11.68
CA ILE A 262 -16.52 -17.61 -12.20
C ILE A 262 -16.93 -19.03 -11.81
N LEU A 263 -17.45 -19.20 -10.61
CA LEU A 263 -17.81 -20.48 -10.01
C LEU A 263 -19.21 -20.96 -10.43
N ASP A 264 -20.05 -20.05 -10.91
CA ASP A 264 -21.42 -20.37 -11.36
C ASP A 264 -21.46 -21.26 -12.60
N THR A 265 -20.32 -21.48 -13.23
CA THR A 265 -20.18 -22.39 -14.37
C THR A 265 -20.31 -23.89 -14.00
N HIS A 266 -20.25 -24.26 -12.69
CA HIS A 266 -20.33 -25.66 -12.23
C HIS A 266 -21.31 -25.80 -11.04
N ALA A 267 -22.32 -26.67 -11.18
CA ALA A 267 -23.39 -26.84 -10.18
C ALA A 267 -22.89 -27.27 -8.79
N GLU A 268 -21.82 -28.06 -8.70
CA GLU A 268 -21.24 -28.53 -7.43
C GLU A 268 -20.43 -27.44 -6.74
N SER A 269 -19.73 -26.60 -7.48
CA SER A 269 -19.03 -25.42 -6.95
C SER A 269 -20.03 -24.41 -6.39
N ARG A 270 -21.18 -24.21 -7.02
CA ARG A 270 -22.29 -23.39 -6.52
C ARG A 270 -22.78 -23.82 -5.15
N GLN A 271 -22.96 -25.13 -4.93
CA GLN A 271 -23.47 -25.63 -3.64
C GLN A 271 -22.46 -25.45 -2.50
N LEU A 272 -21.16 -25.57 -2.77
CA LEU A 272 -20.11 -25.34 -1.77
C LEU A 272 -20.00 -23.88 -1.37
N ILE A 273 -20.10 -22.96 -2.33
CA ILE A 273 -20.02 -21.52 -2.10
C ILE A 273 -21.29 -20.98 -1.47
N ALA A 274 -22.48 -21.40 -1.96
CA ALA A 274 -23.76 -20.99 -1.41
C ALA A 274 -23.93 -21.37 0.08
N LYS A 275 -23.24 -22.42 0.53
CA LYS A 275 -23.23 -22.83 1.94
C LYS A 275 -22.27 -22.03 2.81
N GLN A 276 -21.17 -21.53 2.28
CA GLN A 276 -20.08 -20.95 3.10
C GLN A 276 -19.72 -19.51 2.72
N ASN A 277 -20.12 -19.03 1.54
CA ASN A 277 -19.71 -17.73 0.97
C ASN A 277 -18.18 -17.47 1.08
N LYS A 278 -17.39 -18.57 1.01
CA LYS A 278 -15.98 -18.60 1.33
C LYS A 278 -15.22 -19.56 0.42
N LEU A 279 -14.14 -19.07 -0.19
CA LEU A 279 -13.18 -19.88 -0.95
C LEU A 279 -11.90 -20.03 -0.15
N ALA A 280 -11.66 -21.22 0.39
CA ALA A 280 -10.48 -21.53 1.18
C ALA A 280 -9.34 -22.08 0.31
N PHE A 281 -8.12 -21.56 0.55
CA PHE A 281 -6.89 -21.97 -0.08
C PHE A 281 -5.87 -22.41 0.97
N ARG A 282 -5.16 -23.51 0.68
CA ARG A 282 -4.05 -23.97 1.51
C ARG A 282 -2.77 -23.21 1.21
N SER A 283 -2.57 -22.83 -0.04
CA SER A 283 -1.37 -22.10 -0.44
C SER A 283 -1.58 -21.26 -1.70
N GLY A 284 -0.79 -20.20 -1.79
CA GLY A 284 -0.61 -19.40 -2.98
C GLY A 284 0.87 -19.05 -3.15
N LYS A 285 1.34 -19.07 -4.40
CA LYS A 285 2.68 -18.64 -4.76
C LYS A 285 2.60 -17.82 -6.04
N VAL A 286 3.26 -16.67 -6.04
CA VAL A 286 3.36 -15.80 -7.22
C VAL A 286 4.82 -15.43 -7.42
N SER A 287 5.33 -15.60 -8.63
CA SER A 287 6.59 -15.02 -9.09
C SER A 287 6.31 -13.92 -10.09
N PHE A 288 6.99 -12.80 -9.97
CA PHE A 288 6.76 -11.67 -10.86
C PHE A 288 8.02 -10.85 -11.08
N THR A 289 8.02 -10.10 -12.17
CA THR A 289 9.05 -9.13 -12.51
C THR A 289 8.41 -7.75 -12.54
N ARG A 290 8.97 -6.78 -11.81
CA ARG A 290 8.49 -5.40 -11.79
C ARG A 290 9.41 -4.50 -12.61
N ARG A 291 8.82 -3.70 -13.49
CA ARG A 291 9.44 -2.61 -14.24
C ARG A 291 8.77 -1.28 -13.88
N VAL A 292 9.24 -0.19 -14.44
CA VAL A 292 8.67 1.15 -14.16
C VAL A 292 7.20 1.26 -14.57
N ASP A 293 6.84 0.65 -15.69
CA ASP A 293 5.52 0.76 -16.34
C ASP A 293 4.59 -0.43 -16.09
N ARG A 294 5.12 -1.56 -15.57
CA ARG A 294 4.33 -2.80 -15.44
C ARG A 294 4.88 -3.78 -14.41
N ILE A 295 3.99 -4.65 -13.96
CA ILE A 295 4.32 -5.89 -13.26
C ILE A 295 3.97 -7.04 -14.17
N GLN A 296 4.93 -7.87 -14.51
CA GLN A 296 4.73 -9.12 -15.22
C GLN A 296 4.57 -10.24 -14.19
N VAL A 297 3.39 -10.83 -14.11
CA VAL A 297 3.14 -12.07 -13.37
C VAL A 297 3.68 -13.21 -14.21
N ASN A 298 4.82 -13.77 -13.80
CA ASN A 298 5.48 -14.85 -14.54
C ASN A 298 4.74 -16.17 -14.30
N ASP A 299 4.36 -16.42 -13.04
CA ASP A 299 3.61 -17.57 -12.62
C ASP A 299 2.89 -17.26 -11.31
N ALA A 300 1.62 -17.61 -11.23
CA ALA A 300 0.81 -17.57 -10.03
C ALA A 300 0.05 -18.90 -9.90
N VAL A 301 0.19 -19.54 -8.75
CA VAL A 301 -0.49 -20.81 -8.44
C VAL A 301 -1.22 -20.68 -7.12
N LEU A 302 -2.50 -20.99 -7.13
CA LEU A 302 -3.35 -21.11 -5.94
C LEU A 302 -3.79 -22.56 -5.78
N SER A 303 -3.72 -23.08 -4.57
CA SER A 303 -4.09 -24.45 -4.24
C SER A 303 -4.99 -24.49 -3.00
N GLY A 304 -6.15 -25.06 -3.14
CA GLY A 304 -7.13 -25.31 -2.07
C GLY A 304 -7.77 -26.69 -2.20
N ASP A 305 -8.63 -27.04 -1.24
CA ASP A 305 -9.29 -28.37 -1.23
C ASP A 305 -10.39 -28.46 -2.29
N SER A 306 -11.12 -27.38 -2.49
CA SER A 306 -12.26 -27.33 -3.41
C SER A 306 -11.96 -26.56 -4.69
N VAL A 307 -10.84 -25.83 -4.74
CA VAL A 307 -10.49 -24.94 -5.83
C VAL A 307 -8.97 -24.79 -5.95
N GLY A 308 -8.49 -24.73 -7.17
CA GLY A 308 -7.13 -24.32 -7.51
C GLY A 308 -7.15 -23.38 -8.70
N GLY A 309 -6.02 -22.78 -9.02
CA GLY A 309 -5.91 -21.92 -10.18
C GLY A 309 -4.49 -21.50 -10.48
N THR A 310 -4.31 -21.08 -11.71
CA THR A 310 -3.06 -20.47 -12.19
C THR A 310 -3.36 -19.15 -12.87
N ALA A 311 -2.41 -18.23 -12.86
CA ALA A 311 -2.50 -17.00 -13.63
C ALA A 311 -1.11 -16.54 -14.07
N LYS A 312 -1.05 -15.84 -15.21
CA LYS A 312 0.12 -15.16 -15.75
C LYS A 312 -0.30 -13.96 -16.59
N GLY A 313 0.62 -13.05 -16.87
CA GLY A 313 0.34 -11.89 -17.74
C GLY A 313 0.89 -10.60 -17.16
N PHE A 314 0.18 -9.50 -17.40
CA PHE A 314 0.66 -8.16 -17.13
C PHE A 314 -0.32 -7.33 -16.30
N ILE A 315 0.22 -6.51 -15.43
CA ILE A 315 -0.47 -5.42 -14.75
C ILE A 315 0.27 -4.15 -15.15
N TYR A 316 -0.34 -3.34 -16.00
CA TYR A 316 0.22 -2.07 -16.48
C TYR A 316 -0.06 -1.00 -15.44
N THR A 317 1.00 -0.41 -14.89
CA THR A 317 0.91 0.55 -13.79
C THR A 317 0.71 1.98 -14.28
N ASP A 318 1.17 2.28 -15.48
CA ASP A 318 1.02 3.57 -16.17
C ASP A 318 -0.39 3.75 -16.76
N SER A 319 -0.87 2.77 -17.52
CA SER A 319 -2.21 2.77 -18.14
C SER A 319 -3.30 2.25 -17.20
N LYS A 320 -2.94 1.75 -16.01
CA LYS A 320 -3.86 1.20 -14.99
C LYS A 320 -4.75 0.08 -15.52
N GLN A 321 -4.16 -0.90 -16.18
CA GLN A 321 -4.89 -2.00 -16.81
C GLN A 321 -4.34 -3.37 -16.44
N TYR A 322 -5.26 -4.34 -16.41
CA TYR A 322 -4.94 -5.76 -16.38
C TYR A 322 -4.90 -6.36 -17.78
N ASP A 323 -3.97 -7.28 -18.03
CA ASP A 323 -4.01 -8.28 -19.08
C ASP A 323 -3.48 -9.61 -18.51
N LEU A 324 -4.33 -10.27 -17.72
CA LEU A 324 -4.02 -11.54 -17.07
C LEU A 324 -4.83 -12.66 -17.71
N VAL A 325 -4.22 -13.82 -17.78
CA VAL A 325 -4.87 -15.06 -18.23
C VAL A 325 -4.58 -16.18 -17.25
N GLY A 326 -5.50 -17.10 -17.10
CA GLY A 326 -5.31 -18.20 -16.17
C GLY A 326 -6.28 -19.36 -16.38
N THR A 327 -6.15 -20.32 -15.51
CA THR A 327 -7.02 -21.49 -15.45
C THR A 327 -7.56 -21.63 -14.03
N TYR A 328 -8.85 -21.71 -13.90
CA TYR A 328 -9.55 -22.10 -12.69
C TYR A 328 -9.79 -23.61 -12.72
N ILE A 329 -9.49 -24.32 -11.65
CA ILE A 329 -9.61 -25.76 -11.51
C ILE A 329 -10.58 -26.04 -10.35
N PRO A 330 -11.86 -26.36 -10.65
CA PRO A 330 -12.82 -26.72 -9.62
C PRO A 330 -12.47 -28.08 -9.00
N MET A 331 -12.79 -28.24 -7.70
CA MET A 331 -12.60 -29.49 -6.96
C MET A 331 -11.18 -30.07 -7.12
N PHE A 332 -10.17 -29.24 -6.87
CA PHE A 332 -8.75 -29.55 -7.06
C PHE A 332 -8.34 -30.92 -6.47
N GLY A 333 -8.83 -31.24 -5.27
CA GLY A 333 -8.53 -32.53 -4.62
C GLY A 333 -9.03 -33.76 -5.41
N LEU A 334 -10.22 -33.67 -5.99
CA LEU A 334 -10.78 -34.75 -6.81
C LEU A 334 -10.06 -34.85 -8.14
N ASN A 335 -9.76 -33.74 -8.81
CA ASN A 335 -8.97 -33.77 -10.05
C ASN A 335 -7.60 -34.43 -9.85
N ASN A 336 -6.92 -34.23 -8.73
CA ASN A 336 -5.68 -34.91 -8.42
C ASN A 336 -5.85 -36.43 -8.21
N ALA A 337 -6.97 -36.85 -7.61
CA ALA A 337 -7.28 -38.27 -7.45
C ALA A 337 -7.55 -38.93 -8.81
N PHE A 338 -8.31 -38.28 -9.69
CA PHE A 338 -8.55 -38.73 -11.04
C PHE A 338 -7.28 -38.81 -11.90
N GLY A 339 -6.37 -37.80 -11.78
CA GLY A 339 -5.08 -37.82 -12.49
C GLY A 339 -4.21 -39.01 -12.09
N LYS A 340 -4.22 -39.41 -10.81
CA LYS A 340 -3.53 -40.62 -10.32
C LYS A 340 -4.18 -41.93 -10.82
N LEU A 341 -5.50 -41.91 -10.96
CA LEU A 341 -6.25 -43.12 -11.36
C LEU A 341 -6.09 -43.44 -12.85
N PHE A 342 -5.98 -42.43 -13.70
CA PHE A 342 -5.87 -42.59 -15.16
C PHE A 342 -4.44 -42.60 -15.71
N GLY A 343 -3.41 -42.51 -14.84
CA GLY A 343 -1.99 -42.72 -15.15
C GLY A 343 -1.44 -41.87 -16.31
N PRO A 344 -0.54 -42.43 -17.14
CA PRO A 344 0.19 -41.69 -18.18
C PRO A 344 -0.67 -41.05 -19.28
N LEU A 345 -1.93 -41.43 -19.40
CA LEU A 345 -2.90 -40.82 -20.33
C LEU A 345 -3.40 -39.44 -19.86
N GLY A 346 -3.19 -39.09 -18.60
CA GLY A 346 -3.55 -37.80 -17.99
C GLY A 346 -2.52 -36.67 -18.12
N GLY A 347 -1.47 -36.90 -18.86
CA GLY A 347 -0.43 -35.98 -19.37
C GLY A 347 -0.06 -34.78 -18.52
N GLY A 348 1.13 -34.81 -17.94
CA GLY A 348 1.87 -33.63 -17.51
C GLY A 348 1.63 -33.16 -16.06
N SER A 349 2.62 -32.47 -15.50
CA SER A 349 2.67 -31.92 -14.14
C SER A 349 1.58 -30.87 -13.78
N ASP A 350 0.75 -30.47 -14.74
CA ASP A 350 -0.34 -29.51 -14.61
C ASP A 350 -1.73 -30.14 -14.39
N GLY A 351 -1.76 -31.30 -14.01
CA GLY A 351 -2.59 -32.38 -13.55
C GLY A 351 -4.07 -32.21 -13.24
N GLY A 352 -4.83 -31.35 -13.82
CA GLY A 352 -6.29 -31.35 -13.71
C GLY A 352 -6.96 -31.79 -15.03
N LEU A 353 -7.81 -32.83 -14.99
CA LEU A 353 -8.60 -33.25 -16.17
C LEU A 353 -9.57 -32.15 -16.64
N PHE A 354 -10.04 -31.32 -15.71
CA PHE A 354 -11.02 -30.29 -15.98
C PHE A 354 -10.54 -28.95 -15.42
N GLY A 355 -10.59 -27.92 -16.23
CA GLY A 355 -10.27 -26.56 -15.82
C GLY A 355 -10.87 -25.56 -16.78
N VAL A 356 -11.31 -24.43 -16.27
CA VAL A 356 -11.93 -23.35 -17.02
C VAL A 356 -10.90 -22.25 -17.23
N THR A 357 -10.58 -21.94 -18.48
CA THR A 357 -9.69 -20.81 -18.76
C THR A 357 -10.42 -19.49 -18.64
N PHE A 358 -9.74 -18.50 -18.11
CA PHE A 358 -10.26 -17.14 -17.95
C PHE A 358 -9.24 -16.09 -18.40
N ALA A 359 -9.75 -14.91 -18.69
CA ALA A 359 -8.95 -13.70 -18.87
C ALA A 359 -9.50 -12.56 -18.01
N VAL A 360 -8.61 -11.77 -17.43
CA VAL A 360 -8.94 -10.54 -16.71
C VAL A 360 -8.29 -9.39 -17.47
N LYS A 361 -9.09 -8.51 -18.04
CA LYS A 361 -8.61 -7.41 -18.87
C LYS A 361 -9.26 -6.08 -18.47
N GLY A 362 -8.66 -4.97 -18.93
CA GLY A 362 -9.23 -3.64 -18.75
C GLY A 362 -8.79 -2.95 -17.45
N PRO A 363 -9.48 -1.87 -17.04
CA PRO A 363 -9.06 -1.00 -15.95
C PRO A 363 -8.93 -1.71 -14.60
N LEU A 364 -7.97 -1.26 -13.77
CA LEU A 364 -7.71 -1.85 -12.44
C LEU A 364 -8.90 -1.73 -11.48
N ASP A 365 -9.69 -0.67 -11.61
CA ASP A 365 -10.87 -0.38 -10.78
C ASP A 365 -12.14 -1.10 -11.26
N LYS A 366 -12.16 -1.53 -12.54
CA LYS A 366 -13.31 -2.22 -13.15
C LYS A 366 -12.83 -3.28 -14.16
N PRO A 367 -12.22 -4.38 -13.71
CA PRO A 367 -11.74 -5.42 -14.61
C PRO A 367 -12.89 -6.14 -15.33
N ASP A 368 -12.66 -6.49 -16.60
CA ASP A 368 -13.54 -7.32 -17.42
C ASP A 368 -13.07 -8.78 -17.32
N PHE A 369 -13.95 -9.63 -16.78
CA PHE A 369 -13.71 -11.07 -16.67
C PHE A 369 -14.32 -11.81 -17.86
N LYS A 370 -13.49 -12.55 -18.58
CA LYS A 370 -13.92 -13.43 -19.68
C LYS A 370 -13.63 -14.86 -19.34
N ILE A 371 -14.64 -15.69 -19.40
CA ILE A 371 -14.55 -17.11 -19.12
C ILE A 371 -14.76 -17.86 -20.43
N ASN A 372 -13.96 -18.90 -20.69
CA ASN A 372 -14.16 -19.82 -21.79
C ASN A 372 -14.73 -21.15 -21.27
N PRO A 373 -16.05 -21.32 -21.24
CA PRO A 373 -16.66 -22.53 -20.70
C PRO A 373 -16.35 -23.78 -21.55
N MET A 374 -16.04 -23.63 -22.83
CA MET A 374 -15.67 -24.74 -23.70
C MET A 374 -14.34 -25.40 -23.28
N SER A 375 -13.47 -24.65 -22.63
CA SER A 375 -12.20 -25.15 -22.10
C SER A 375 -12.39 -26.22 -21.00
N ALA A 376 -13.52 -26.18 -20.30
CA ALA A 376 -13.87 -27.17 -19.28
C ALA A 376 -14.10 -28.59 -19.84
N LEU A 377 -14.46 -28.67 -21.11
CA LEU A 377 -14.76 -29.97 -21.80
C LEU A 377 -13.53 -30.58 -22.47
N VAL A 378 -12.40 -29.87 -22.45
CA VAL A 378 -11.19 -30.29 -23.19
C VAL A 378 -10.20 -30.96 -22.23
N PRO A 379 -9.71 -32.18 -22.53
CA PRO A 379 -8.65 -32.83 -21.76
C PRO A 379 -7.40 -31.96 -21.68
N GLY A 380 -6.66 -32.03 -20.53
CA GLY A 380 -5.54 -31.18 -20.22
C GLY A 380 -4.50 -31.00 -21.32
N ALA A 381 -4.20 -32.08 -22.08
CA ALA A 381 -3.25 -32.06 -23.20
C ALA A 381 -3.63 -31.11 -24.36
N PHE A 382 -4.92 -30.84 -24.56
CA PHE A 382 -5.41 -29.97 -25.64
C PHE A 382 -5.86 -28.58 -25.12
N ARG A 383 -5.77 -28.30 -23.81
CA ARG A 383 -6.25 -27.08 -23.21
C ARG A 383 -5.54 -25.85 -23.74
N SER A 384 -4.27 -25.96 -24.08
CA SER A 384 -3.47 -24.86 -24.63
C SER A 384 -4.04 -24.26 -25.92
N LEU A 385 -4.88 -25.02 -26.65
CA LEU A 385 -5.59 -24.53 -27.83
C LEU A 385 -6.75 -23.59 -27.51
N PHE A 386 -7.24 -23.63 -26.26
CA PHE A 386 -8.38 -22.83 -25.78
C PHE A 386 -7.96 -21.79 -24.75
N GLU A 387 -6.65 -21.70 -24.45
CA GLU A 387 -6.13 -20.70 -23.52
C GLU A 387 -6.16 -19.30 -24.12
N TYR A 388 -6.59 -18.34 -23.30
CA TYR A 388 -6.35 -16.93 -23.60
C TYR A 388 -4.84 -16.65 -23.54
N ARG A 389 -4.37 -15.71 -24.36
CA ARG A 389 -2.98 -15.25 -24.32
C ARG A 389 -2.93 -13.79 -23.88
N ALA A 390 -2.19 -13.51 -22.82
CA ALA A 390 -1.80 -12.15 -22.48
C ALA A 390 -0.80 -11.66 -23.54
N LYS A 391 -0.98 -10.42 -24.01
CA LYS A 391 -0.08 -9.80 -24.99
C LYS A 391 0.69 -8.69 -24.31
N GLU A 392 2.01 -8.76 -24.41
CA GLU A 392 2.85 -7.63 -24.01
C GLU A 392 2.55 -6.43 -24.90
N GLN A 393 2.10 -5.32 -24.28
CA GLN A 393 1.90 -4.06 -24.98
C GLN A 393 3.27 -3.37 -25.17
N PRO A 394 3.56 -2.82 -26.35
CA PRO A 394 4.76 -2.02 -26.55
C PRO A 394 4.72 -0.82 -25.58
N ARG A 395 5.91 -0.43 -25.12
CA ARG A 395 6.07 0.75 -24.28
C ARG A 395 5.51 1.95 -25.06
N VAL A 396 4.61 2.69 -24.43
CA VAL A 396 4.25 4.03 -24.94
C VAL A 396 5.47 4.90 -24.65
N ASP A 397 6.39 4.97 -25.59
CA ASP A 397 7.45 5.97 -25.54
C ASP A 397 6.74 7.32 -25.45
N GLN A 398 7.05 8.06 -24.40
CA GLN A 398 6.66 9.46 -24.33
C GLN A 398 7.33 10.12 -25.54
N ALA A 399 6.60 10.23 -26.62
CA ALA A 399 7.02 10.98 -27.78
C ALA A 399 7.07 12.45 -27.38
N ASN A 400 8.29 12.97 -27.28
CA ASN A 400 8.74 14.36 -27.19
C ASN A 400 8.08 15.29 -26.16
#